data_f7d618c0721e3190ea5e68a6c3938790
#
_entry.id   f7d618c0721e3190ea5e68a6c3938790
#
_cell.length_a   1.000
_cell.length_b   1.000
_cell.length_c   1.000
_cell.angle_alpha   90.00
_cell.angle_beta   90.00
_cell.angle_gamma   90.00
#
_symmetry.space_group_name_H-M   'P 1'
#
loop_
_entity.id
_entity.type
_entity.pdbx_description
1 polymer ?
#
loop_
_entity_poly.entity_id
_entity_poly.type
_entity_poly.pdbx_seq_one_letter_code
_entity_poly.pdbx_strand_id
1 'polypeptide(L)' 'RLLMARTLISNGMPVTKAAQESGFAEYSTFSRAYRKQFKTNPSEELPHYSNPLK' A
#
# COMPACT_ATOMS: atom_id res chain seq x y z
N ARG A 1 -4.41 -4.17 10.28
CA ARG A 1 -3.49 -4.63 9.26
C ARG A 1 -3.41 -3.70 8.09
N LEU A 2 -4.53 -3.44 7.45
CA LEU A 2 -4.51 -2.57 6.30
C LEU A 2 -4.20 -1.13 6.67
N LEU A 3 -4.70 -0.68 7.81
CA LEU A 3 -4.37 0.67 8.26
C LEU A 3 -2.90 0.82 8.54
N MET A 4 -2.31 -0.23 9.11
CA MET A 4 -0.88 -0.20 9.38
C MET A 4 -0.10 -0.12 8.07
N ALA A 5 -0.51 -0.91 7.09
CA ALA A 5 0.15 -0.88 5.79
C ALA A 5 0.02 0.50 5.16
N ARG A 6 -1.15 1.09 5.26
CA ARG A 6 -1.36 2.41 4.68
C ARG A 6 -0.44 3.43 5.32
N THR A 7 -0.31 3.37 6.65
CA THR A 7 0.57 4.28 7.35
C THR A 7 2.02 4.09 6.92
N LEU A 8 2.45 2.83 6.79
CA LEU A 8 3.81 2.55 6.38
C LEU A 8 4.08 3.08 4.97
N ILE A 9 3.13 2.89 4.07
CA ILE A 9 3.29 3.35 2.71
C ILE A 9 3.34 4.88 2.68
N SER A 10 2.50 5.51 3.46
CA SER A 10 2.49 6.97 3.53
C SER A 10 3.82 7.52 4.03
N ASN A 11 4.53 6.73 4.81
CA ASN A 11 5.82 7.15 5.32
C ASN A 11 6.95 6.84 4.34
N GLY A 12 6.62 6.32 3.18
CA GLY A 12 7.64 6.08 2.17
C GLY A 12 8.09 4.64 2.03
N MET A 13 7.51 3.71 2.77
CA MET A 13 7.90 2.33 2.67
C MET A 13 7.41 1.71 1.37
N PRO A 14 8.22 0.87 0.72
CA PRO A 14 7.77 0.19 -0.49
C PRO A 14 6.51 -0.62 -0.21
N VAL A 15 5.63 -0.67 -1.19
CA VAL A 15 4.34 -1.32 -1.01
C VAL A 15 4.50 -2.80 -0.65
N THR A 16 5.41 -3.50 -1.32
CA THR A 16 5.59 -4.91 -1.04
C THR A 16 6.09 -5.12 0.39
N LYS A 17 6.96 -4.24 0.85
CA LYS A 17 7.46 -4.38 2.20
C LYS A 17 6.37 -4.07 3.23
N ALA A 18 5.55 -3.07 2.93
CA ALA A 18 4.45 -2.72 3.81
C ALA A 18 3.49 -3.89 3.94
N ALA A 19 3.24 -4.60 2.84
CA ALA A 19 2.37 -5.76 2.88
C ALA A 19 2.94 -6.84 3.79
N GLN A 20 4.24 -7.10 3.68
CA GLN A 20 4.86 -8.10 4.52
C GLN A 20 4.84 -7.70 5.99
N GLU A 21 5.13 -6.45 6.26
CA GLU A 21 5.13 -5.98 7.65
C GLU A 21 3.74 -6.03 8.24
N SER A 22 2.74 -5.95 7.40
CA SER A 22 1.36 -5.99 7.89
C SER A 22 0.83 -7.41 7.99
N GLY A 23 1.65 -8.40 7.69
CA GLY A 23 1.23 -9.77 7.88
C GLY A 23 0.62 -10.44 6.65
N PHE A 24 0.79 -9.86 5.48
CA PHE A 24 0.27 -10.48 4.27
C PHE A 24 1.36 -11.33 3.62
N ALA A 25 1.04 -12.57 3.34
CA ALA A 25 2.00 -13.47 2.75
C ALA A 25 2.21 -13.19 1.26
N GLU A 26 1.14 -12.77 0.58
CA GLU A 26 1.23 -12.51 -0.84
C GLU A 26 0.79 -11.11 -1.16
N TYR A 27 1.52 -10.49 -2.06
CA TYR A 27 1.20 -9.13 -2.44
C TYR A 27 -0.17 -9.04 -3.13
N SER A 28 -0.51 -10.02 -3.95
CA SER A 28 -1.78 -9.96 -4.65
C SER A 28 -2.95 -9.95 -3.67
N THR A 29 -2.85 -10.73 -2.61
CA THR A 29 -3.88 -10.75 -1.58
C THR A 29 -3.97 -9.39 -0.91
N PHE A 30 -2.82 -8.82 -0.59
CA PHE A 30 -2.78 -7.52 0.04
C PHE A 30 -3.38 -6.44 -0.86
N SER A 31 -2.99 -6.45 -2.12
CA SER A 31 -3.46 -5.44 -3.07
C SER A 31 -4.97 -5.50 -3.21
N ARG A 32 -5.49 -6.71 -3.31
CA ARG A 32 -6.93 -6.87 -3.47
C ARG A 32 -7.68 -6.39 -2.23
N ALA A 33 -7.19 -6.75 -1.06
CA ALA A 33 -7.83 -6.32 0.17
C ALA A 33 -7.74 -4.80 0.34
N TYR A 34 -6.61 -4.24 -0.04
CA TYR A 34 -6.41 -2.81 0.09
C TYR A 34 -7.40 -2.05 -0.79
N ARG A 35 -7.53 -2.48 -2.04
CA ARG A 35 -8.45 -1.82 -2.95
C ARG A 35 -9.90 -1.92 -2.46
N LYS A 36 -10.22 -3.05 -1.88
CA LYS A 36 -11.58 -3.23 -1.39
C LYS A 36 -11.84 -2.34 -0.18
N GLN A 37 -10.86 -2.20 0.67
CA GLN A 37 -11.03 -1.43 1.89
C GLN A 37 -10.97 0.07 1.65
N PHE A 38 -10.00 0.52 0.87
CA PHE A 38 -9.77 1.94 0.68
C PHE A 38 -10.20 2.46 -0.69
N LYS A 39 -10.62 1.58 -1.56
CA LYS A 39 -11.07 1.95 -2.89
C LYS A 39 -9.99 2.60 -3.73
N THR A 40 -8.75 2.25 -3.45
CA THR A 40 -7.63 2.78 -4.23
C THR A 40 -6.50 1.78 -4.17
N ASN A 41 -5.57 1.87 -5.11
CA ASN A 41 -4.44 0.97 -5.13
C ASN A 41 -3.43 1.36 -4.06
N PRO A 42 -2.77 0.38 -3.43
CA PRO A 42 -1.79 0.71 -2.41
C PRO A 42 -0.63 1.54 -2.93
N SER A 43 -0.24 1.34 -4.18
CA SER A 43 0.87 2.10 -4.72
C SER A 43 0.55 3.59 -4.85
N GLU A 44 -0.72 3.94 -4.89
CA GLU A 44 -1.09 5.34 -5.00
C GLU A 44 -0.98 6.08 -3.69
N GLU A 45 -0.69 5.37 -2.61
CA GLU A 45 -0.52 6.02 -1.33
C GLU A 45 0.92 6.45 -1.09
N LEU A 46 1.84 6.06 -1.98
CA LEU A 46 3.24 6.43 -1.80
C LEU A 46 3.44 7.91 -1.97
N PRO A 47 4.04 8.56 -1.02
CA PRO A 47 4.20 10.02 -1.11
C PRO A 47 5.06 10.44 -2.29
N HIS A 48 6.10 9.68 -2.58
CA HIS A 48 6.96 10.05 -3.69
C HIS A 48 6.45 9.51 -5.02
N TYR A 49 5.31 8.88 -4.99
CA TYR A 49 4.73 8.37 -6.21
C TYR A 49 3.92 9.44 -6.88
N SER A 50 4.03 10.62 -6.46
CA SER A 50 3.27 11.67 -7.04
C SER A 50 3.51 11.64 -8.50
N ASN A 51 2.49 11.72 -9.24
CA ASN A 51 2.61 11.62 -10.61
C ASN A 51 3.12 12.81 -11.18
N PRO A 52 4.19 12.74 -11.73
CA PRO A 52 4.79 13.87 -12.32
C PRO A 52 4.08 14.29 -13.51
N LEU A 53 3.31 13.53 -13.92
CA LEU A 53 2.71 13.85 -15.01
C LEU A 53 1.75 14.66 -14.85
N LYS A 54 1.58 14.61 -14.13
CA LYS A 54 0.70 15.33 -14.07
C LYS A 54 0.93 16.17 -14.03
#